data_1d0f1b2eac94088d6d745866888a74d3
#
_entry.id   1d0f1b2eac94088d6d745866888a74d3
#
_cell.length_a   1.000
_cell.length_b   1.000
_cell.length_c   1.000
_cell.angle_alpha   90.00
_cell.angle_beta   90.00
_cell.angle_gamma   90.00
#
_symmetry.space_group_name_H-M   'P 1'
#
loop_
_entity.id
_entity.type
_entity.pdbx_description
1 polymer ?
#
loop_
_entity_poly.entity_id
_entity_poly.type
_entity_poly.pdbx_seq_one_letter_code
_entity_poly.pdbx_strand_id
1 'polypeptide(L)'
;MRHYEADGSVFLDDDYLIKGVAGAVLWKLLRDHATEGRSEFSNRELRLSPEIGLPEVGDNLEARLVLLTRRLVDRQACVRLEKTGRGRFRLCVQRPVKLVETTA
;
A
#
# COMPACT_ATOMS: atom_id res chain seq x y z
N MET A 1 -2.67 5.77 10.10
CA MET A 1 -3.52 4.99 9.18
C MET A 1 -4.06 3.75 9.87
N ARG A 2 -5.28 3.41 9.57
CA ARG A 2 -5.94 2.26 10.16
C ARG A 2 -6.25 1.24 9.08
N HIS A 3 -5.95 -0.02 9.36
CA HIS A 3 -6.19 -1.13 8.44
C HIS A 3 -7.17 -2.11 9.05
N TYR A 4 -8.17 -2.51 8.27
CA TYR A 4 -9.13 -3.54 8.64
C TYR A 4 -8.82 -4.81 7.87
N GLU A 5 -8.40 -5.84 8.58
CA GLU A 5 -7.97 -7.10 7.98
C GLU A 5 -9.08 -7.80 7.19
N ALA A 6 -10.32 -7.65 7.61
CA ALA A 6 -11.45 -8.35 7.01
C ALA A 6 -11.60 -8.09 5.51
N ASP A 7 -11.42 -6.86 5.06
CA ASP A 7 -11.61 -6.49 3.65
C ASP A 7 -10.42 -5.71 3.06
N GLY A 8 -9.35 -5.55 3.83
CA GLY A 8 -8.18 -4.80 3.39
C GLY A 8 -8.36 -3.30 3.36
N SER A 9 -9.44 -2.78 3.98
CA SER A 9 -9.69 -1.34 4.00
C SER A 9 -8.61 -0.59 4.75
N VAL A 10 -8.16 0.53 4.19
CA VAL A 10 -7.22 1.44 4.84
C VAL A 10 -7.88 2.80 4.98
N PHE A 11 -7.81 3.37 6.17
CA PHE A 11 -8.35 4.68 6.48
C PHE A 11 -7.22 5.63 6.85
N LEU A 12 -7.29 6.85 6.31
CA LEU A 12 -6.41 7.95 6.71
C LEU A 12 -7.20 8.80 7.69
N ASP A 13 -6.81 8.76 8.98
CA ASP A 13 -7.62 9.28 10.07
C ASP A 13 -9.00 8.63 10.04
N ASP A 14 -10.07 9.36 9.86
CA ASP A 14 -11.42 8.81 9.76
C ASP A 14 -11.93 8.71 8.33
N ASP A 15 -11.08 9.06 7.35
CA ASP A 15 -11.47 9.04 5.94
C ASP A 15 -11.04 7.76 5.26
N TYR A 16 -11.98 7.12 4.57
CA TYR A 16 -11.71 5.95 3.77
C TYR A 16 -10.75 6.30 2.63
N LEU A 17 -9.67 5.52 2.50
CA LEU A 17 -8.68 5.74 1.46
C LEU A 17 -8.79 4.70 0.34
N ILE A 18 -8.67 3.42 0.67
CA ILE A 18 -8.66 2.35 -0.32
C ILE A 18 -8.92 1.01 0.38
N LYS A 19 -9.36 0.00 -0.40
CA LYS A 19 -9.61 -1.33 0.15
C LYS A 19 -9.13 -2.43 -0.80
N GLY A 20 -9.36 -3.68 -0.43
CA GLY A 20 -9.04 -4.83 -1.24
C GLY A 20 -7.55 -5.04 -1.39
N VAL A 21 -7.14 -5.58 -2.53
CA VAL A 21 -5.73 -5.87 -2.80
C VAL A 21 -4.87 -4.61 -2.74
N ALA A 22 -5.35 -3.51 -3.28
CA ALA A 22 -4.62 -2.24 -3.23
C ALA A 22 -4.42 -1.77 -1.78
N GLY A 23 -5.41 -1.97 -0.92
CA GLY A 23 -5.29 -1.67 0.50
C GLY A 23 -4.25 -2.55 1.18
N ALA A 24 -4.25 -3.84 0.85
CA ALA A 24 -3.27 -4.78 1.41
C ALA A 24 -1.84 -4.41 0.95
N VAL A 25 -1.69 -3.99 -0.30
CA VAL A 25 -0.40 -3.51 -0.81
C VAL A 25 0.08 -2.31 0.00
N LEU A 26 -0.76 -1.30 0.14
CA LEU A 26 -0.40 -0.10 0.88
C LEU A 26 0.01 -0.44 2.31
N TRP A 27 -0.77 -1.30 2.97
CA TRP A 27 -0.50 -1.69 4.36
C TRP A 27 0.84 -2.39 4.51
N LYS A 28 1.18 -3.30 3.57
CA LYS A 28 2.47 -3.97 3.59
C LYS A 28 3.62 -2.98 3.45
N LEU A 29 3.50 -2.03 2.53
CA LEU A 29 4.54 -1.02 2.33
C LEU A 29 4.75 -0.17 3.57
N LEU A 30 3.66 0.27 4.19
CA LEU A 30 3.73 1.08 5.40
C LEU A 30 4.34 0.30 6.57
N ARG A 31 3.96 -0.95 6.72
CA ARG A 31 4.47 -1.80 7.79
C ARG A 31 5.97 -2.06 7.62
N ASP A 32 6.40 -2.40 6.41
CA ASP A 32 7.81 -2.64 6.13
C ASP A 32 8.63 -1.37 6.33
N HIS A 33 8.08 -0.22 6.00
CA HIS A 33 8.72 1.05 6.25
C HIS A 33 8.86 1.32 7.75
N ALA A 34 7.81 1.07 8.51
CA ALA A 34 7.80 1.34 9.95
C ALA A 34 8.72 0.39 10.73
N THR A 35 8.77 -0.90 10.33
CA THR A 35 9.53 -1.91 11.06
C THR A 35 10.96 -2.04 10.59
N GLU A 36 11.23 -1.87 9.31
CA GLU A 36 12.55 -2.11 8.71
C GLU A 36 13.17 -0.86 8.09
N GLY A 37 12.46 0.24 8.05
CA GLY A 37 12.94 1.46 7.40
C GLY A 37 13.02 1.37 5.88
N ARG A 38 12.31 0.42 5.28
CA ARG A 38 12.36 0.22 3.85
C ARG A 38 11.56 1.28 3.12
N SER A 39 12.13 1.81 2.04
CA SER A 39 11.46 2.78 1.16
C SER A 39 11.33 2.27 -0.26
N GLU A 40 12.21 1.36 -0.68
CA GLU A 40 12.24 0.85 -2.04
C GLU A 40 11.65 -0.54 -2.15
N PHE A 41 10.81 -0.72 -3.17
CA PHE A 41 10.06 -1.96 -3.37
C PHE A 41 10.02 -2.30 -4.86
N SER A 42 9.67 -3.57 -5.16
CA SER A 42 9.50 -4.02 -6.53
C SER A 42 8.17 -4.72 -6.71
N ASN A 43 7.66 -4.72 -7.94
CA ASN A 43 6.42 -5.43 -8.27
C ASN A 43 6.55 -6.92 -8.00
N ARG A 44 7.73 -7.48 -8.31
CA ARG A 44 7.98 -8.90 -8.08
C ARG A 44 7.81 -9.27 -6.60
N GLU A 45 8.36 -8.44 -5.72
CA GLU A 45 8.24 -8.64 -4.28
C GLU A 45 6.78 -8.69 -3.84
N LEU A 46 5.97 -7.79 -4.36
CA LEU A 46 4.54 -7.75 -4.04
C LEU A 46 3.80 -8.98 -4.57
N ARG A 47 4.13 -9.43 -5.79
CA ARG A 47 3.51 -10.61 -6.38
C ARG A 47 3.78 -11.88 -5.60
N LEU A 48 4.96 -11.96 -4.98
CA LEU A 48 5.36 -13.13 -4.21
C LEU A 48 4.93 -13.06 -2.74
N SER A 49 4.37 -11.94 -2.30
CA SER A 49 3.97 -11.77 -0.91
C SER A 49 2.68 -12.51 -0.59
N PRO A 50 2.69 -13.48 0.34
CA PRO A 50 1.46 -14.16 0.74
C PRO A 50 0.48 -13.25 1.48
N GLU A 51 0.97 -12.17 2.06
CA GLU A 51 0.14 -11.21 2.79
C GLU A 51 -0.83 -10.47 1.87
N ILE A 52 -0.44 -10.25 0.62
CA ILE A 52 -1.26 -9.54 -0.35
C ILE A 52 -2.27 -10.48 -0.99
N GLY A 53 -1.89 -11.75 -1.20
CA GLY A 53 -2.78 -12.75 -1.75
C GLY A 53 -3.22 -12.45 -3.18
N LEU A 54 -2.31 -12.00 -4.02
CA LEU A 54 -2.62 -11.73 -5.42
C LEU A 54 -3.01 -13.00 -6.15
N PRO A 55 -4.08 -12.98 -6.96
CA PRO A 55 -4.41 -14.10 -7.82
C PRO A 55 -3.29 -14.39 -8.82
N GLU A 56 -3.06 -15.65 -9.12
CA GLU A 56 -2.01 -16.04 -10.06
C GLU A 56 -2.32 -15.65 -11.50
N VAL A 57 -3.60 -15.67 -11.87
CA VAL A 57 -4.02 -15.45 -13.24
C VAL A 57 -4.90 -14.20 -13.33
N GLY A 58 -4.59 -13.37 -14.31
CA GLY A 58 -5.43 -12.23 -14.64
C GLY A 58 -5.30 -11.05 -13.70
N ASP A 59 -4.39 -11.09 -12.76
CA ASP A 59 -4.21 -9.95 -11.89
C ASP A 59 -3.33 -8.89 -12.54
N ASN A 60 -3.74 -7.63 -12.38
CA ASN A 60 -3.00 -6.50 -12.92
C ASN A 60 -2.49 -5.62 -11.78
N LEU A 61 -1.34 -6.01 -11.24
CA LEU A 61 -0.72 -5.29 -10.14
C LEU A 61 -0.40 -3.84 -10.54
N GLU A 62 0.05 -3.62 -11.77
CA GLU A 62 0.35 -2.26 -12.24
C GLU A 62 -0.87 -1.35 -12.17
N ALA A 63 -2.04 -1.83 -12.58
CA ALA A 63 -3.27 -1.05 -12.51
C ALA A 63 -3.63 -0.73 -11.06
N ARG A 64 -3.41 -1.67 -10.14
CA ARG A 64 -3.68 -1.45 -8.73
C ARG A 64 -2.71 -0.43 -8.13
N LEU A 65 -1.45 -0.46 -8.54
CA LEU A 65 -0.47 0.53 -8.09
C LEU A 65 -0.80 1.92 -8.64
N VAL A 66 -1.25 2.02 -9.88
CA VAL A 66 -1.69 3.29 -10.47
C VAL A 66 -2.87 3.84 -9.68
N LEU A 67 -3.86 3.00 -9.38
CA LEU A 67 -5.03 3.40 -8.59
C LEU A 67 -4.60 3.89 -7.20
N LEU A 68 -3.73 3.14 -6.54
CA LEU A 68 -3.24 3.50 -5.21
C LEU A 68 -2.49 4.83 -5.25
N THR A 69 -1.60 5.02 -6.22
CA THR A 69 -0.85 6.26 -6.38
C THR A 69 -1.79 7.44 -6.53
N ARG A 70 -2.81 7.30 -7.37
CA ARG A 70 -3.81 8.34 -7.61
C ARG A 70 -4.60 8.67 -6.35
N ARG A 71 -5.03 7.65 -5.61
CA ARG A 71 -5.76 7.84 -4.36
C ARG A 71 -4.96 8.61 -3.33
N LEU A 72 -3.68 8.27 -3.19
CA LEU A 72 -2.82 8.98 -2.24
C LEU A 72 -2.71 10.45 -2.56
N VAL A 73 -2.64 10.81 -3.84
CA VAL A 73 -2.59 12.20 -4.26
C VAL A 73 -3.95 12.88 -4.05
N ASP A 74 -5.04 12.24 -4.49
CA ASP A 74 -6.39 12.80 -4.40
C ASP A 74 -6.80 13.08 -2.97
N ARG A 75 -6.39 12.24 -2.03
CA ARG A 75 -6.72 12.39 -0.62
C ARG A 75 -5.68 13.18 0.16
N GLN A 76 -4.68 13.70 -0.53
CA GLN A 76 -3.61 14.48 0.09
C GLN A 76 -2.96 13.74 1.27
N ALA A 77 -2.75 12.45 1.09
CA ALA A 77 -2.14 11.61 2.10
C ALA A 77 -0.70 12.04 2.37
N CYS A 78 -0.21 11.73 3.58
CA CYS A 78 1.16 12.05 3.97
C CYS A 78 2.19 11.11 3.34
N VAL A 79 1.76 10.15 2.54
CA VAL A 79 2.64 9.23 1.82
C VAL A 79 2.38 9.30 0.33
N ARG A 80 3.40 8.98 -0.46
CA ARG A 80 3.33 8.97 -1.92
C ARG A 80 4.08 7.76 -2.45
N LEU A 81 3.66 7.28 -3.61
CA LEU A 81 4.40 6.28 -4.36
C LEU A 81 5.04 6.93 -5.57
N GLU A 82 6.32 6.68 -5.76
CA GLU A 82 7.10 7.24 -6.86
C GLU A 82 7.77 6.12 -7.63
N LYS A 83 7.55 6.07 -8.94
CA LYS A 83 8.17 5.05 -9.78
C LYS A 83 9.65 5.38 -9.97
N THR A 84 10.52 4.44 -9.64
CA THR A 84 11.97 4.64 -9.73
C THR A 84 12.62 3.88 -10.86
N GLY A 85 11.88 2.96 -11.51
CA GLY A 85 12.36 2.17 -12.62
C GLY A 85 11.28 1.20 -13.05
N ARG A 86 11.60 0.37 -14.03
CA ARG A 86 10.64 -0.62 -14.53
C ARG A 86 10.37 -1.67 -13.44
N GLY A 87 9.12 -1.76 -13.02
CA GLY A 87 8.72 -2.68 -11.96
C GLY A 87 9.28 -2.33 -10.60
N ARG A 88 9.74 -1.10 -10.39
CA ARG A 88 10.28 -0.63 -9.12
C ARG A 88 9.69 0.70 -8.73
N PHE A 89 9.51 0.90 -7.43
CA PHE A 89 8.94 2.14 -6.92
C PHE A 89 9.44 2.41 -5.51
N ARG A 90 9.21 3.65 -5.05
CA ARG A 90 9.61 4.12 -3.73
C ARG A 90 8.40 4.62 -2.97
N LEU A 91 8.36 4.31 -1.68
CA LEU A 91 7.40 4.90 -0.75
C LEU A 91 8.03 6.14 -0.14
N CYS A 92 7.40 7.29 -0.36
CA CYS A 92 7.85 8.55 0.21
C CYS A 92 6.92 8.93 1.36
N VAL A 93 7.45 8.99 2.56
CA VAL A 93 6.69 9.34 3.77
C VAL A 93 7.04 10.76 4.16
N GLN A 94 6.07 11.66 4.04
CA GLN A 94 6.28 13.09 4.28
C GLN A 94 6.19 13.45 5.77
N ARG A 95 5.44 12.68 6.54
CA ARG A 95 5.26 12.86 7.97
C ARG A 95 5.16 11.51 8.64
N PRO A 96 5.55 11.40 9.93
CA PRO A 96 5.40 10.13 10.65
C PRO A 96 3.97 9.62 10.59
N VAL A 97 3.82 8.33 10.35
CA VAL A 97 2.52 7.67 10.23
C VAL A 97 2.37 6.67 11.35
N LYS A 98 1.28 6.78 12.10
CA LYS A 98 0.93 5.80 13.11
C LYS A 98 0.08 4.71 12.46
N LEU A 99 0.50 3.46 12.61
CA LEU A 99 -0.21 2.33 12.03
C LEU A 99 -1.06 1.64 13.10
N VAL A 100 -2.33 1.45 12.79
CA VAL A 100 -3.27 0.74 13.67
C VAL A 100 -3.94 -0.35 12.84
N GLU A 101 -3.79 -1.60 13.26
CA GLU A 101 -4.43 -2.73 12.60
C GLU A 101 -5.60 -3.22 13.43
N THR A 102 -6.74 -3.39 12.77
CA THR A 102 -7.96 -3.88 13.40
C THR A 102 -8.32 -5.24 12.83
N THR A 103 -8.33 -6.25 13.70
CA THR A 103 -8.79 -7.59 13.37
C THR A 103 -10.20 -7.73 13.94
N ALA A 104 -11.16 -7.77 13.08
CA ALA A 104 -12.54 -7.91 13.54
C ALA A 104 -13.21 -9.08 12.86
#